data_3373ccdd9995a0607498152580c32cdc
#
_entry.id   3373ccdd9995a0607498152580c32cdc
#
_cell.length_a   1.000
_cell.length_b   1.000
_cell.length_c   1.000
_cell.angle_alpha   90.00
_cell.angle_beta   90.00
_cell.angle_gamma   90.00
#
_symmetry.space_group_name_H-M   'P 1'
#
loop_
_entity.id
_entity.type
_entity.pdbx_description
1 polymer ?
#
loop_
_entity_poly.entity_id
_entity_poly.type
_entity_poly.pdbx_seq_one_letter_code
_entity_poly.pdbx_strand_id
1 'polypeptide(L)'
;MKIAVLVLVSCCVLLAEQKRSLPWEKNQQQVGQALYRENCVVCHDIDKAQADSKKLGPSFKQVFQREKMPLANQKPSREYIAVRVRFGGAVMPAFAKKMTPAEIETLIDYMQSK
;
A
#
# COMPACT_ATOMS: atom_id res chain seq x y z
N MET A 1 27.74 42.61 -42.30
CA MET A 1 26.39 42.28 -41.83
C MET A 1 26.51 41.01 -41.00
N LYS A 2 26.58 41.15 -39.67
CA LYS A 2 26.83 40.06 -38.74
C LYS A 2 25.45 39.65 -38.16
N ILE A 3 24.96 38.49 -38.59
CA ILE A 3 23.75 37.93 -38.06
C ILE A 3 24.13 37.20 -36.77
N ALA A 4 23.77 37.79 -35.64
CA ALA A 4 23.87 37.14 -34.35
C ALA A 4 22.75 36.10 -34.22
N VAL A 5 23.09 34.84 -34.38
CA VAL A 5 22.21 33.73 -34.05
C VAL A 5 22.13 33.63 -32.54
N LEU A 6 21.07 34.16 -31.98
CA LEU A 6 20.67 33.94 -30.59
C LEU A 6 20.17 32.47 -30.48
N VAL A 7 21.05 31.61 -30.07
CA VAL A 7 20.69 30.28 -29.61
C VAL A 7 20.03 30.43 -28.26
N LEU A 8 18.70 30.52 -28.25
CA LEU A 8 17.88 30.35 -27.07
C LEU A 8 17.99 28.87 -26.68
N VAL A 9 18.96 28.60 -25.83
CA VAL A 9 18.97 27.34 -25.07
C VAL A 9 17.76 27.39 -24.16
N SER A 10 16.65 26.84 -24.65
CA SER A 10 15.51 26.51 -23.85
C SER A 10 15.95 25.44 -22.84
N CYS A 11 16.38 25.93 -21.68
CA CYS A 11 16.62 25.09 -20.52
C CYS A 11 15.23 24.59 -20.08
N CYS A 12 14.77 23.51 -20.71
CA CYS A 12 13.72 22.70 -20.15
C CYS A 12 14.26 22.13 -18.84
N VAL A 13 14.12 22.92 -17.80
CA VAL A 13 14.18 22.43 -16.44
C VAL A 13 13.04 21.45 -16.31
N LEU A 14 13.33 20.19 -16.56
CA LEU A 14 12.52 19.08 -16.07
C LEU A 14 12.51 19.23 -14.55
N LEU A 15 11.54 20.00 -14.06
CA LEU A 15 11.15 19.96 -12.67
C LEU A 15 10.64 18.53 -12.47
N ALA A 16 11.56 17.64 -12.16
CA ALA A 16 11.20 16.39 -11.53
C ALA A 16 10.39 16.80 -10.29
N GLU A 17 9.09 16.71 -10.37
CA GLU A 17 8.22 16.86 -9.23
C GLU A 17 8.63 15.79 -8.22
N GLN A 18 9.57 16.17 -7.40
CA GLN A 18 9.97 15.38 -6.26
C GLN A 18 8.77 15.45 -5.32
N LYS A 19 7.94 14.41 -5.41
CA LYS A 19 6.75 14.25 -4.59
C LYS A 19 7.21 14.21 -3.13
N ARG A 20 7.37 15.39 -2.52
CA ARG A 20 7.65 15.52 -1.10
C ARG A 20 6.45 14.98 -0.36
N SER A 21 6.59 13.79 0.22
CA SER A 21 5.58 13.30 1.14
C SER A 21 5.41 14.31 2.28
N LEU A 22 4.19 14.70 2.53
CA LEU A 22 3.89 15.62 3.61
C LEU A 22 4.18 14.95 4.96
N PRO A 23 4.52 15.71 6.01
CA PRO A 23 4.85 15.14 7.32
C PRO A 23 3.76 14.22 7.87
N TRP A 24 2.50 14.51 7.64
CA TRP A 24 1.37 13.68 8.07
C TRP A 24 1.29 12.36 7.29
N GLU A 25 1.66 12.33 5.99
CA GLU A 25 1.71 11.10 5.19
C GLU A 25 2.78 10.14 5.72
N LYS A 26 3.94 10.67 6.11
CA LYS A 26 5.00 9.88 6.74
C LYS A 26 4.54 9.28 8.05
N ASN A 27 3.82 10.05 8.85
CA ASN A 27 3.26 9.57 10.11
C ASN A 27 2.24 8.45 9.86
N GLN A 28 1.35 8.60 8.89
CA GLN A 28 0.37 7.55 8.54
C GLN A 28 1.05 6.28 8.05
N GLN A 29 2.10 6.38 7.23
CA GLN A 29 2.88 5.22 6.80
C GLN A 29 3.55 4.49 7.98
N GLN A 30 4.07 5.23 8.95
CA GLN A 30 4.65 4.66 10.17
C GLN A 30 3.60 3.97 11.03
N VAL A 31 2.42 4.58 11.20
CA VAL A 31 1.30 3.98 11.92
C VAL A 31 0.82 2.71 11.21
N GLY A 32 0.62 2.75 9.91
CA GLY A 32 0.23 1.57 9.13
C GLY A 32 1.25 0.43 9.22
N GLN A 33 2.54 0.76 9.22
CA GLN A 33 3.61 -0.21 9.43
C GLN A 33 3.55 -0.85 10.82
N ALA A 34 3.30 -0.05 11.85
CA ALA A 34 3.16 -0.56 13.23
C ALA A 34 1.95 -1.49 13.34
N LEU A 35 0.79 -1.09 12.81
CA LEU A 35 -0.42 -1.91 12.78
C LEU A 35 -0.17 -3.26 12.08
N TYR A 36 0.53 -3.25 10.95
CA TYR A 36 0.92 -4.48 10.24
C TYR A 36 1.82 -5.37 11.11
N ARG A 37 2.86 -4.80 11.70
CA ARG A 37 3.82 -5.56 12.53
C ARG A 37 3.17 -6.19 13.75
N GLU A 38 2.26 -5.47 14.38
CA GLU A 38 1.60 -5.93 15.60
C GLU A 38 0.53 -6.99 15.34
N ASN A 39 -0.15 -6.92 14.20
CA ASN A 39 -1.38 -7.70 13.99
C ASN A 39 -1.33 -8.67 12.80
N CYS A 40 -0.49 -8.44 11.81
CA CYS A 40 -0.60 -9.12 10.52
C CYS A 40 0.63 -9.94 10.12
N VAL A 41 1.82 -9.52 10.56
CA VAL A 41 3.11 -10.06 10.11
C VAL A 41 3.28 -11.56 10.33
N VAL A 42 2.65 -12.12 11.34
CA VAL A 42 2.73 -13.56 11.64
C VAL A 42 2.15 -14.40 10.49
N CYS A 43 1.04 -13.94 9.92
CA CYS A 43 0.30 -14.68 8.90
C CYS A 43 0.42 -14.11 7.49
N HIS A 44 0.92 -12.89 7.32
CA HIS A 44 1.00 -12.21 6.02
C HIS A 44 2.40 -11.65 5.77
N ASP A 45 2.93 -11.87 4.57
CA ASP A 45 4.08 -11.11 4.07
C ASP A 45 3.60 -9.79 3.44
N ILE A 46 4.49 -8.79 3.39
CA ILE A 46 4.23 -7.51 2.73
C ILE A 46 5.24 -7.19 1.63
N ASP A 47 6.45 -7.73 1.76
CA ASP A 47 7.56 -7.46 0.83
C ASP A 47 7.85 -8.62 -0.13
N LYS A 48 7.29 -9.79 0.14
CA LYS A 48 7.44 -10.98 -0.73
C LYS A 48 6.25 -11.13 -1.67
N ALA A 49 6.51 -11.48 -2.92
CA ALA A 49 5.45 -11.85 -3.84
C ALA A 49 4.62 -13.03 -3.32
N GLN A 50 3.38 -13.16 -3.78
CA GLN A 50 2.50 -14.26 -3.36
C GLN A 50 3.12 -15.64 -3.58
N ALA A 51 3.81 -15.85 -4.72
CA ALA A 51 4.45 -17.11 -5.05
C ALA A 51 5.62 -17.48 -4.09
N ASP A 52 6.25 -16.47 -3.49
CA ASP A 52 7.41 -16.63 -2.62
C ASP A 52 7.02 -16.65 -1.13
N SER A 53 5.79 -16.29 -0.81
CA SER A 53 5.28 -16.29 0.56
C SER A 53 5.02 -17.72 1.03
N LYS A 54 5.52 -18.05 2.22
CA LYS A 54 5.28 -19.32 2.91
C LYS A 54 4.33 -19.17 4.09
N LYS A 55 3.76 -17.97 4.26
CA LYS A 55 2.85 -17.69 5.36
C LYS A 55 1.44 -18.18 5.07
N LEU A 56 0.67 -18.31 6.12
CA LEU A 56 -0.69 -18.84 6.08
C LEU A 56 -1.64 -17.95 5.25
N GLY A 57 -1.51 -16.62 5.40
CA GLY A 57 -2.35 -15.65 4.70
C GLY A 57 -1.74 -15.16 3.40
N PRO A 58 -2.55 -14.56 2.51
CA PRO A 58 -2.06 -13.95 1.28
C PRO A 58 -1.04 -12.85 1.55
N SER A 59 -0.01 -12.74 0.71
CA SER A 59 0.91 -11.61 0.75
C SER A 59 0.19 -10.30 0.42
N PHE A 60 0.62 -9.21 1.07
CA PHE A 60 0.09 -7.87 0.79
C PHE A 60 0.82 -7.16 -0.35
N LYS A 61 1.99 -7.69 -0.78
CA LYS A 61 2.73 -7.08 -1.88
C LYS A 61 1.86 -6.99 -3.12
N GLN A 62 1.69 -5.76 -3.63
CA GLN A 62 0.91 -5.47 -4.82
C GLN A 62 -0.51 -6.07 -4.79
N VAL A 63 -1.11 -6.17 -3.60
CA VAL A 63 -2.41 -6.83 -3.43
C VAL A 63 -3.50 -6.20 -4.29
N PHE A 64 -3.50 -4.87 -4.45
CA PHE A 64 -4.51 -4.16 -5.26
C PHE A 64 -4.32 -4.29 -6.77
N GLN A 65 -3.18 -4.81 -7.22
CA GLN A 65 -2.88 -5.04 -8.64
C GLN A 65 -3.28 -6.45 -9.11
N ARG A 66 -3.74 -7.30 -8.22
CA ARG A 66 -4.15 -8.67 -8.55
C ARG A 66 -5.50 -8.69 -9.25
N GLU A 67 -5.66 -9.64 -10.16
CA GLU A 67 -6.95 -9.91 -10.82
C GLU A 67 -7.99 -10.43 -9.84
N LYS A 68 -7.57 -11.27 -8.91
CA LYS A 68 -8.43 -11.85 -7.87
C LYS A 68 -7.64 -12.21 -6.60
N MET A 69 -8.37 -12.30 -5.51
CA MET A 69 -7.82 -12.83 -4.25
C MET A 69 -7.61 -14.35 -4.34
N PRO A 70 -6.59 -14.90 -3.65
CA PRO A 70 -6.28 -16.34 -3.73
C PRO A 70 -7.43 -17.26 -3.32
N LEU A 71 -8.24 -16.85 -2.36
CA LEU A 71 -9.35 -17.65 -1.81
C LEU A 71 -10.74 -17.11 -2.16
N ALA A 72 -10.81 -16.08 -2.99
CA ALA A 72 -12.07 -15.48 -3.42
C ALA A 72 -11.97 -15.10 -4.90
N ASN A 73 -12.98 -15.48 -5.67
CA ASN A 73 -13.06 -15.09 -7.07
C ASN A 73 -13.51 -13.63 -7.22
N GLN A 74 -12.81 -12.74 -6.53
CA GLN A 74 -13.13 -11.33 -6.40
C GLN A 74 -11.84 -10.52 -6.48
N LYS A 75 -11.89 -9.42 -7.23
CA LYS A 75 -10.78 -8.47 -7.30
C LYS A 75 -10.60 -7.79 -5.94
N PRO A 76 -9.35 -7.61 -5.49
CA PRO A 76 -9.08 -6.85 -4.27
C PRO A 76 -9.62 -5.43 -4.35
N SER A 77 -10.34 -5.01 -3.32
CA SER A 77 -10.78 -3.63 -3.12
C SER A 77 -10.53 -3.23 -1.67
N ARG A 78 -10.45 -1.92 -1.43
CA ARG A 78 -10.30 -1.38 -0.06
C ARG A 78 -11.43 -1.88 0.85
N GLU A 79 -12.66 -1.82 0.36
CA GLU A 79 -13.84 -2.27 1.09
C GLU A 79 -13.78 -3.78 1.42
N TYR A 80 -13.43 -4.61 0.44
CA TYR A 80 -13.27 -6.04 0.67
C TYR A 80 -12.23 -6.33 1.76
N ILE A 81 -11.08 -5.65 1.70
CA ILE A 81 -10.00 -5.84 2.68
C ILE A 81 -10.44 -5.31 4.05
N ALA A 82 -11.08 -4.14 4.12
CA ALA A 82 -11.59 -3.59 5.37
C ALA A 82 -12.60 -4.52 6.06
N VAL A 83 -13.53 -5.08 5.30
CA VAL A 83 -14.50 -6.07 5.81
C VAL A 83 -13.78 -7.32 6.31
N ARG A 84 -12.79 -7.81 5.55
CA ARG A 84 -12.01 -9.00 5.95
C ARG A 84 -11.22 -8.76 7.22
N VAL A 85 -10.60 -7.61 7.38
CA VAL A 85 -9.86 -7.24 8.61
C VAL A 85 -10.82 -7.10 9.80
N ARG A 86 -11.95 -6.45 9.61
CA ARG A 86 -12.92 -6.25 10.70
C ARG A 86 -13.52 -7.55 11.21
N PHE A 87 -13.93 -8.41 10.33
CA PHE A 87 -14.73 -9.59 10.66
C PHE A 87 -13.99 -10.92 10.56
N GLY A 88 -12.78 -10.92 9.98
CA GLY A 88 -11.98 -12.13 9.82
C GLY A 88 -12.52 -13.09 8.78
N GLY A 89 -12.11 -14.35 8.89
CA GLY A 89 -12.50 -15.45 8.04
C GLY A 89 -12.32 -16.79 8.75
N ALA A 90 -12.29 -17.89 8.01
CA ALA A 90 -12.21 -19.24 8.58
C ALA A 90 -10.99 -19.44 9.49
N VAL A 91 -9.84 -18.85 9.12
CA VAL A 91 -8.58 -18.93 9.90
C VAL A 91 -8.01 -17.56 10.27
N MET A 92 -8.54 -16.50 9.71
CA MET A 92 -8.13 -15.13 10.02
C MET A 92 -8.98 -14.58 11.17
N PRO A 93 -8.36 -14.09 12.26
CA PRO A 93 -9.12 -13.50 13.36
C PRO A 93 -9.78 -12.18 12.96
N ALA A 94 -10.83 -11.81 13.68
CA ALA A 94 -11.50 -10.52 13.53
C ALA A 94 -10.77 -9.45 14.35
N PHE A 95 -10.56 -8.27 13.76
CA PHE A 95 -9.84 -7.17 14.39
C PHE A 95 -10.73 -5.98 14.79
N ALA A 96 -12.05 -6.07 14.62
CA ALA A 96 -12.98 -4.99 14.96
C ALA A 96 -12.88 -4.49 16.42
N LYS A 97 -12.44 -5.35 17.34
CA LYS A 97 -12.22 -4.98 18.76
C LYS A 97 -10.81 -4.46 19.03
N LYS A 98 -9.87 -4.63 18.11
CA LYS A 98 -8.46 -4.23 18.27
C LYS A 98 -8.09 -2.99 17.48
N MET A 99 -8.77 -2.75 16.37
CA MET A 99 -8.51 -1.61 15.49
C MET A 99 -9.80 -0.85 15.21
N THR A 100 -9.72 0.46 15.28
CA THR A 100 -10.79 1.36 14.83
C THR A 100 -10.91 1.32 13.31
N PRO A 101 -12.06 1.72 12.74
CA PRO A 101 -12.18 1.87 11.28
C PRO A 101 -11.10 2.76 10.66
N ALA A 102 -10.71 3.85 11.33
CA ALA A 102 -9.65 4.74 10.84
C ALA A 102 -8.27 4.06 10.82
N GLU A 103 -7.95 3.25 11.82
CA GLU A 103 -6.71 2.47 11.85
C GLU A 103 -6.69 1.41 10.75
N ILE A 104 -7.83 0.78 10.46
CA ILE A 104 -7.94 -0.17 9.35
C ILE A 104 -7.70 0.53 8.01
N GLU A 105 -8.24 1.73 7.79
CA GLU A 105 -7.95 2.52 6.59
C GLU A 105 -6.47 2.89 6.49
N THR A 106 -5.84 3.29 7.59
CA THR A 106 -4.41 3.58 7.64
C THR A 106 -3.55 2.33 7.33
N LEU A 107 -3.94 1.17 7.81
CA LEU A 107 -3.32 -0.12 7.46
C LEU A 107 -3.45 -0.40 5.97
N ILE A 108 -4.63 -0.17 5.38
CA ILE A 108 -4.88 -0.36 3.95
C ILE A 108 -4.05 0.59 3.11
N ASP A 109 -3.91 1.86 3.51
CA ASP A 109 -3.02 2.83 2.85
C ASP A 109 -1.56 2.34 2.85
N TYR A 110 -1.12 1.78 3.96
CA TYR A 110 0.21 1.17 4.05
C TYR A 110 0.35 -0.03 3.11
N MET A 111 -0.65 -0.92 3.07
CA MET A 111 -0.66 -2.04 2.12
C MET A 111 -0.62 -1.58 0.66
N GLN A 112 -1.35 -0.51 0.34
CA GLN A 112 -1.41 0.03 -1.01
C GLN A 112 -0.08 0.65 -1.46
N SER A 113 0.78 1.06 -0.53
CA SER A 113 2.11 1.57 -0.81
C SER A 113 3.15 0.49 -1.16
N LYS A 114 2.77 -0.79 -1.12
CA LYS A 114 3.63 -1.97 -1.32
C LYS A 114 3.25 -2.72 -2.57
#